data_8e787962ed7463b09f38faf87c602a64
#
_entry.id   8e787962ed7463b09f38faf87c602a64
#
_cell.length_a   1.000
_cell.length_b   1.000
_cell.length_c   1.000
_cell.angle_alpha   90.00
_cell.angle_beta   90.00
_cell.angle_gamma   90.00
#
_symmetry.space_group_name_H-M   'P 1'
#
loop_
_entity.id
_entity.type
_entity.pdbx_description
1 polymer ?
#
loop_
_entity_poly.entity_id
_entity_poly.type
_entity_poly.pdbx_seq_one_letter_code
_entity_poly.pdbx_strand_id
1 'polypeptide(L)'
;MPGPRRRQLILTVDQSGRGDHRRVQDAVDAAPANSSAGSVVVIRIKPGLYREKVVLDKPCVTLVGTSASSTVITWNEAWVAADSPTVSVLAPDFIAKRLTFQNTFGTSGPAVAMRVAEDRAAFYGCRFVSFQDTLLDDTGRHYYRGCYIEGGTDFIFGNARALFDKCHLHSTSLVGGAFTAHKRSAESEDTGFSFVGCKLTGVGKSTSILGRPWGPYSRVVFALSYMSSTVRPEGWDGWSEDPAKQRTAFYGQYQCYGEGSWTEGRVAWSRDLSQAEAAPLITKVWVDGQEWLQ
;
A
#
# COMPACT_ATOMS: atom_id res chain seq x y z
N MET A 1 10.61 24.94 -25.13
CA MET A 1 11.37 25.66 -24.07
C MET A 1 11.54 24.68 -22.90
N PRO A 2 12.74 24.52 -22.30
CA PRO A 2 12.86 23.73 -21.08
C PRO A 2 12.03 24.39 -20.00
N GLY A 3 11.13 23.62 -19.38
CA GLY A 3 10.30 24.09 -18.26
C GLY A 3 11.15 24.63 -17.10
N PRO A 4 10.56 25.44 -16.20
CA PRO A 4 11.30 26.03 -15.09
C PRO A 4 11.98 24.91 -14.28
N ARG A 5 13.28 25.05 -14.01
CA ARG A 5 14.02 24.09 -13.17
C ARG A 5 13.37 24.04 -11.79
N ARG A 6 12.85 22.88 -11.40
CA ARG A 6 12.34 22.64 -10.04
C ARG A 6 13.46 22.93 -9.03
N ARG A 7 13.21 23.80 -8.08
CA ARG A 7 14.11 23.97 -6.93
C ARG A 7 14.04 22.72 -6.08
N GLN A 8 15.18 22.19 -5.68
CA GLN A 8 15.26 20.97 -4.88
C GLN A 8 16.10 21.25 -3.64
N LEU A 9 15.48 21.16 -2.46
CA LEU A 9 16.19 21.12 -1.20
C LEU A 9 16.55 19.65 -0.92
N ILE A 10 17.83 19.39 -0.72
CA ILE A 10 18.31 18.04 -0.40
C ILE A 10 18.79 18.03 1.04
N LEU A 11 18.21 17.14 1.85
CA LEU A 11 18.63 16.84 3.22
C LEU A 11 19.14 15.41 3.30
N THR A 12 20.17 15.17 4.08
CA THR A 12 20.76 13.84 4.27
C THR A 12 20.59 13.39 5.72
N VAL A 13 20.02 12.20 5.89
CA VAL A 13 19.92 11.53 7.19
C VAL A 13 20.98 10.43 7.29
N ASP A 14 21.83 10.52 8.31
CA ASP A 14 22.90 9.56 8.58
C ASP A 14 23.06 9.39 10.10
N GLN A 15 22.78 8.21 10.63
CA GLN A 15 22.90 7.90 12.05
C GLN A 15 24.34 8.09 12.60
N SER A 16 25.35 7.98 11.73
CA SER A 16 26.74 8.24 12.12
C SER A 16 27.05 9.74 12.41
N GLY A 17 26.12 10.64 12.03
CA GLY A 17 26.27 12.08 12.20
C GLY A 17 27.03 12.77 11.09
N ARG A 18 27.26 12.11 9.96
CA ARG A 18 27.88 12.71 8.75
C ARG A 18 26.86 13.29 7.76
N GLY A 19 25.57 13.25 8.10
CA GLY A 19 24.50 13.92 7.37
C GLY A 19 24.04 15.21 8.06
N ASP A 20 23.03 15.85 7.47
CA ASP A 20 22.40 17.04 8.05
C ASP A 20 21.65 16.71 9.34
N HIS A 21 21.06 15.49 9.39
CA HIS A 21 20.28 14.98 10.52
C HIS A 21 20.68 13.54 10.84
N ARG A 22 20.43 13.12 12.11
CA ARG A 22 20.61 11.73 12.54
C ARG A 22 19.30 10.92 12.50
N ARG A 23 18.16 11.60 12.60
CA ARG A 23 16.82 11.03 12.60
C ARG A 23 16.04 11.47 11.37
N VAL A 24 15.13 10.60 10.91
CA VAL A 24 14.28 10.89 9.75
C VAL A 24 13.29 12.00 10.09
N GLN A 25 12.68 11.95 11.28
CA GLN A 25 11.73 12.97 11.72
C GLN A 25 12.36 14.37 11.76
N ASP A 26 13.58 14.49 12.27
CA ASP A 26 14.27 15.79 12.33
C ASP A 26 14.46 16.40 10.91
N ALA A 27 14.72 15.56 9.91
CA ALA A 27 14.83 16.03 8.52
C ALA A 27 13.47 16.41 7.93
N VAL A 28 12.39 15.71 8.30
CA VAL A 28 11.01 16.06 7.93
C VAL A 28 10.62 17.38 8.56
N ASP A 29 10.93 17.60 9.84
CA ASP A 29 10.62 18.84 10.57
C ASP A 29 11.35 20.05 9.98
N ALA A 30 12.59 19.84 9.48
CA ALA A 30 13.38 20.87 8.80
C ALA A 30 12.87 21.21 7.39
N ALA A 31 11.96 20.40 6.82
CA ALA A 31 11.38 20.69 5.50
C ALA A 31 10.45 21.91 5.58
N PRO A 32 10.50 22.83 4.59
CA PRO A 32 9.60 23.99 4.54
C PRO A 32 8.13 23.56 4.44
N ALA A 33 7.27 24.18 5.25
CA ALA A 33 5.82 23.91 5.26
C ALA A 33 5.11 24.31 3.96
N ASN A 34 5.69 25.23 3.18
CA ASN A 34 5.15 25.78 1.93
C ASN A 34 5.78 25.16 0.68
N SER A 35 6.33 23.95 0.77
CA SER A 35 6.83 23.22 -0.39
C SER A 35 5.74 23.00 -1.44
N SER A 36 6.10 23.03 -2.71
CA SER A 36 5.18 22.93 -3.85
C SER A 36 5.78 22.12 -4.98
N ALA A 37 5.03 21.85 -6.03
CA ALA A 37 5.52 21.16 -7.22
C ALA A 37 6.74 21.82 -7.88
N GLY A 38 6.94 23.12 -7.67
CA GLY A 38 8.12 23.89 -8.11
C GLY A 38 9.29 23.89 -7.12
N SER A 39 9.07 23.44 -5.87
CA SER A 39 10.07 23.45 -4.80
C SER A 39 9.91 22.19 -3.93
N VAL A 40 10.53 21.09 -4.34
CA VAL A 40 10.43 19.79 -3.68
C VAL A 40 11.56 19.58 -2.66
N VAL A 41 11.26 18.85 -1.59
CA VAL A 41 12.26 18.43 -0.59
C VAL A 41 12.62 16.96 -0.83
N VAL A 42 13.90 16.67 -0.93
CA VAL A 42 14.41 15.29 -1.07
C VAL A 42 15.24 14.94 0.16
N ILE A 43 14.75 14.01 0.95
CA ILE A 43 15.42 13.49 2.13
C ILE A 43 16.11 12.18 1.76
N ARG A 44 17.43 12.20 1.68
CA ARG A 44 18.27 11.03 1.39
C ARG A 44 18.65 10.34 2.69
N ILE A 45 18.18 9.11 2.87
CA ILE A 45 18.38 8.34 4.08
C ILE A 45 19.46 7.28 3.83
N LYS A 46 20.56 7.37 4.58
CA LYS A 46 21.68 6.42 4.52
C LYS A 46 21.26 5.05 5.08
N PRO A 47 21.97 3.97 4.73
CA PRO A 47 21.72 2.66 5.32
C PRO A 47 21.71 2.73 6.85
N GLY A 48 20.73 2.07 7.46
CA GLY A 48 20.56 2.04 8.91
C GLY A 48 19.19 1.52 9.33
N LEU A 49 19.07 1.21 10.61
CA LEU A 49 17.82 0.87 11.27
C LEU A 49 17.35 2.07 12.11
N TYR A 50 16.41 2.83 11.56
CA TYR A 50 15.83 4.04 12.16
C TYR A 50 14.63 3.66 13.01
N ARG A 51 14.85 3.53 14.32
CA ARG A 51 13.81 3.17 15.28
C ARG A 51 13.08 4.43 15.75
N GLU A 52 12.09 4.85 14.96
CA GLU A 52 11.32 6.07 15.20
C GLU A 52 9.94 6.03 14.53
N LYS A 53 8.97 6.75 15.09
CA LYS A 53 7.73 7.11 14.39
C LYS A 53 8.00 8.35 13.55
N VAL A 54 7.49 8.35 12.31
CA VAL A 54 7.68 9.48 11.37
C VAL A 54 6.33 9.98 10.89
N VAL A 55 6.08 11.27 11.07
CA VAL A 55 4.87 11.96 10.59
C VAL A 55 5.26 12.94 9.49
N LEU A 56 4.74 12.72 8.30
CA LEU A 56 4.97 13.53 7.11
C LEU A 56 3.78 14.47 6.91
N ASP A 57 3.84 15.63 7.54
CA ASP A 57 2.82 16.67 7.55
C ASP A 57 3.10 17.83 6.56
N LYS A 58 4.12 17.69 5.73
CA LYS A 58 4.54 18.71 4.75
C LYS A 58 4.43 18.18 3.32
N PRO A 59 3.89 18.95 2.38
CA PRO A 59 3.70 18.54 1.00
C PRO A 59 5.02 18.46 0.21
N CYS A 60 4.97 17.73 -0.90
CA CYS A 60 6.08 17.63 -1.86
C CYS A 60 7.39 17.11 -1.26
N VAL A 61 7.30 16.18 -0.30
CA VAL A 61 8.45 15.50 0.29
C VAL A 61 8.74 14.18 -0.41
N THR A 62 10.00 13.95 -0.72
CA THR A 62 10.49 12.68 -1.26
C THR A 62 11.48 12.04 -0.29
N LEU A 63 11.18 10.84 0.21
CA LEU A 63 12.13 10.02 0.97
C LEU A 63 12.84 9.04 0.04
N VAL A 64 14.18 9.01 0.11
CA VAL A 64 14.99 8.13 -0.74
C VAL A 64 15.99 7.34 0.09
N GLY A 65 15.77 6.03 0.19
CA GLY A 65 16.75 5.11 0.77
C GLY A 65 17.82 4.68 -0.22
N THR A 66 18.89 4.11 0.30
CA THR A 66 19.94 3.50 -0.54
C THR A 66 19.43 2.21 -1.18
N SER A 67 18.89 1.31 -0.39
CA SER A 67 18.13 0.15 -0.82
C SER A 67 17.09 -0.22 0.24
N ALA A 68 16.00 -0.84 -0.16
CA ALA A 68 14.97 -1.25 0.79
C ALA A 68 15.47 -2.26 1.83
N SER A 69 16.46 -3.09 1.47
CA SER A 69 17.05 -4.06 2.40
C SER A 69 17.97 -3.45 3.45
N SER A 70 18.51 -2.26 3.21
CA SER A 70 19.51 -1.63 4.08
C SER A 70 19.03 -0.35 4.77
N THR A 71 17.88 0.20 4.36
CA THR A 71 17.35 1.45 4.91
C THR A 71 15.95 1.18 5.47
N VAL A 72 15.86 1.02 6.78
CA VAL A 72 14.67 0.55 7.48
C VAL A 72 14.20 1.58 8.49
N ILE A 73 12.95 2.03 8.38
CA ILE A 73 12.25 2.80 9.40
C ILE A 73 11.33 1.84 10.15
N THR A 74 11.47 1.71 11.46
CA THR A 74 10.80 0.68 12.25
C THR A 74 10.26 1.21 13.58
N TRP A 75 9.14 0.66 14.01
CA TRP A 75 8.54 0.87 15.32
C TRP A 75 7.84 -0.41 15.81
N ASN A 76 7.21 -0.38 16.98
CA ASN A 76 6.56 -1.55 17.57
C ASN A 76 5.31 -1.17 18.40
N GLU A 77 4.37 -0.46 17.80
CA GLU A 77 3.12 -0.03 18.45
C GLU A 77 1.91 -0.64 17.77
N ALA A 78 0.85 -0.91 18.52
CA ALA A 78 -0.32 -1.63 18.05
C ALA A 78 -1.64 -1.11 18.64
N TRP A 79 -2.74 -1.75 18.28
CA TRP A 79 -4.12 -1.66 18.76
C TRP A 79 -4.95 -0.51 18.20
N VAL A 80 -4.39 0.62 17.85
CA VAL A 80 -5.16 1.74 17.25
C VAL A 80 -4.62 2.00 15.85
N ALA A 81 -5.38 1.65 14.81
CA ALA A 81 -4.92 1.72 13.42
C ALA A 81 -4.51 3.15 12.99
N ALA A 82 -5.07 4.20 13.57
CA ALA A 82 -4.70 5.58 13.29
C ALA A 82 -3.45 6.03 14.05
N ASP A 83 -3.16 5.45 15.22
CA ASP A 83 -2.10 5.89 16.14
C ASP A 83 -0.87 4.97 16.11
N SER A 84 -1.02 3.71 15.70
CA SER A 84 0.06 2.73 15.65
C SER A 84 1.05 2.86 14.47
N PRO A 85 0.80 3.63 13.38
CA PRO A 85 1.68 3.61 12.23
C PRO A 85 3.13 3.99 12.57
N THR A 86 4.06 3.21 12.04
CA THR A 86 5.48 3.57 12.07
C THR A 86 5.71 4.85 11.27
N VAL A 87 5.07 4.96 10.09
CA VAL A 87 5.12 6.17 9.27
C VAL A 87 3.71 6.58 8.84
N SER A 88 3.37 7.85 9.02
CA SER A 88 2.12 8.45 8.57
C SER A 88 2.37 9.55 7.53
N VAL A 89 1.74 9.43 6.36
CA VAL A 89 1.74 10.45 5.31
C VAL A 89 0.44 11.24 5.44
N LEU A 90 0.55 12.49 5.91
CA LEU A 90 -0.56 13.40 6.21
C LEU A 90 -0.49 14.68 5.37
N ALA A 91 0.28 14.67 4.28
CA ALA A 91 0.36 15.78 3.33
C ALA A 91 0.50 15.25 1.90
N PRO A 92 -0.02 15.97 0.89
CA PRO A 92 -0.05 15.53 -0.49
C PRO A 92 1.31 15.57 -1.20
N ASP A 93 1.36 14.95 -2.38
CA ASP A 93 2.54 14.92 -3.26
C ASP A 93 3.76 14.23 -2.62
N PHE A 94 3.51 13.12 -1.94
CA PHE A 94 4.56 12.34 -1.28
C PHE A 94 5.17 11.28 -2.21
N ILE A 95 6.47 11.11 -2.13
CA ILE A 95 7.18 10.02 -2.85
C ILE A 95 8.12 9.30 -1.90
N ALA A 96 8.11 7.95 -1.93
CA ALA A 96 9.11 7.13 -1.26
C ALA A 96 9.80 6.18 -2.24
N LYS A 97 11.11 6.02 -2.11
CA LYS A 97 11.90 5.14 -2.98
C LYS A 97 12.88 4.30 -2.16
N ARG A 98 12.87 2.96 -2.36
CA ARG A 98 13.86 2.02 -1.83
C ARG A 98 14.02 2.09 -0.30
N LEU A 99 12.90 2.06 0.42
CA LEU A 99 12.82 2.06 1.88
C LEU A 99 12.03 0.86 2.37
N THR A 100 12.35 0.39 3.57
CA THR A 100 11.47 -0.51 4.33
C THR A 100 10.78 0.28 5.44
N PHE A 101 9.47 0.13 5.51
CA PHE A 101 8.61 0.59 6.60
C PHE A 101 8.13 -0.65 7.34
N GLN A 102 8.44 -0.73 8.63
CA GLN A 102 8.20 -1.94 9.41
C GLN A 102 7.55 -1.62 10.75
N ASN A 103 6.54 -2.42 11.13
CA ASN A 103 6.06 -2.48 12.51
C ASN A 103 6.35 -3.88 13.06
N THR A 104 7.10 -3.94 14.14
CA THR A 104 7.60 -5.20 14.72
C THR A 104 6.79 -5.69 15.92
N PHE A 105 5.55 -5.20 16.13
CA PHE A 105 4.72 -5.60 17.26
C PHE A 105 4.40 -7.11 17.24
N GLY A 106 4.26 -7.70 16.04
CA GLY A 106 4.00 -9.13 15.86
C GLY A 106 2.53 -9.46 15.60
N THR A 107 2.10 -10.66 16.03
CA THR A 107 0.83 -11.27 15.63
C THR A 107 -0.33 -11.02 16.60
N SER A 108 -0.10 -10.27 17.68
CA SER A 108 -1.07 -10.16 18.78
C SER A 108 -2.17 -9.11 18.55
N GLY A 109 -2.13 -8.36 17.45
CA GLY A 109 -3.12 -7.35 17.12
C GLY A 109 -2.74 -6.46 15.94
N PRO A 110 -3.61 -5.52 15.56
CA PRO A 110 -3.36 -4.60 14.45
C PRO A 110 -2.15 -3.69 14.72
N ALA A 111 -1.22 -3.66 13.78
CA ALA A 111 0.06 -2.94 13.92
C ALA A 111 0.51 -2.38 12.57
N VAL A 112 0.18 -1.12 12.33
CA VAL A 112 0.36 -0.48 11.03
C VAL A 112 1.83 -0.09 10.81
N ALA A 113 2.41 -0.53 9.69
CA ALA A 113 3.74 -0.09 9.26
C ALA A 113 3.67 1.27 8.54
N MET A 114 2.63 1.48 7.71
CA MET A 114 2.45 2.71 6.94
C MET A 114 0.98 3.10 6.89
N ARG A 115 0.69 4.38 7.16
CA ARG A 115 -0.59 5.02 6.87
C ARG A 115 -0.40 6.08 5.78
N VAL A 116 -1.26 6.07 4.76
CA VAL A 116 -1.28 7.09 3.69
C VAL A 116 -2.67 7.71 3.65
N ALA A 117 -2.78 8.96 4.07
CA ALA A 117 -4.05 9.65 4.31
C ALA A 117 -4.22 10.93 3.50
N GLU A 118 -3.38 11.14 2.46
CA GLU A 118 -3.45 12.33 1.61
C GLU A 118 -3.19 12.00 0.15
N ASP A 119 -3.64 12.89 -0.73
CA ASP A 119 -3.66 12.68 -2.17
C ASP A 119 -2.27 12.68 -2.83
N ARG A 120 -2.13 11.89 -3.90
CA ARG A 120 -0.92 11.79 -4.75
C ARG A 120 0.31 11.30 -4.01
N ALA A 121 0.20 10.10 -3.42
CA ALA A 121 1.36 9.42 -2.85
C ALA A 121 1.88 8.30 -3.76
N ALA A 122 3.19 8.24 -3.99
CA ALA A 122 3.83 7.23 -4.85
C ALA A 122 4.99 6.52 -4.17
N PHE A 123 5.04 5.19 -4.31
CA PHE A 123 6.04 4.33 -3.70
C PHE A 123 6.73 3.46 -4.76
N TYR A 124 8.07 3.48 -4.79
CA TYR A 124 8.87 2.75 -5.77
C TYR A 124 9.89 1.85 -5.10
N GLY A 125 9.75 0.54 -5.29
CA GLY A 125 10.67 -0.45 -4.74
C GLY A 125 10.78 -0.41 -3.21
N CYS A 126 9.70 -0.06 -2.53
CA CYS A 126 9.61 -0.03 -1.08
C CYS A 126 9.16 -1.38 -0.51
N ARG A 127 9.35 -1.57 0.79
CA ARG A 127 8.84 -2.71 1.53
C ARG A 127 7.97 -2.24 2.69
N PHE A 128 6.84 -2.90 2.88
CA PHE A 128 5.93 -2.69 4.00
C PHE A 128 5.80 -4.02 4.73
N VAL A 129 6.17 -4.04 6.01
CA VAL A 129 6.32 -5.28 6.77
C VAL A 129 5.66 -5.16 8.13
N SER A 130 4.66 -5.96 8.36
CA SER A 130 4.01 -6.19 9.65
C SER A 130 3.25 -7.52 9.60
N PHE A 131 2.26 -7.74 10.47
CA PHE A 131 1.42 -8.93 10.42
C PHE A 131 -0.05 -8.57 10.14
N GLN A 132 -0.75 -7.95 11.08
CA GLN A 132 -2.13 -7.50 10.87
C GLN A 132 -2.14 -6.01 10.55
N ASP A 133 -2.91 -5.61 9.53
CA ASP A 133 -3.11 -4.21 9.18
C ASP A 133 -1.81 -3.49 8.76
N THR A 134 -0.98 -4.12 7.93
CA THR A 134 0.36 -3.60 7.57
C THR A 134 0.33 -2.24 6.88
N LEU A 135 -0.50 -2.09 5.84
CA LEU A 135 -0.62 -0.87 5.04
C LEU A 135 -2.05 -0.32 5.12
N LEU A 136 -2.22 0.76 5.88
CA LEU A 136 -3.44 1.57 5.88
C LEU A 136 -3.39 2.56 4.72
N ASP A 137 -3.99 2.18 3.61
CA ASP A 137 -4.16 3.00 2.41
C ASP A 137 -5.47 3.77 2.54
N ASP A 138 -5.44 4.85 3.36
CA ASP A 138 -6.60 5.42 4.03
C ASP A 138 -7.48 6.24 3.07
N THR A 139 -6.92 7.26 2.43
CA THR A 139 -7.64 8.14 1.51
C THR A 139 -6.71 8.83 0.52
N GLY A 140 -7.18 9.14 -0.67
CA GLY A 140 -6.43 9.77 -1.75
C GLY A 140 -6.14 8.85 -2.94
N ARG A 141 -5.37 9.33 -3.91
CA ARG A 141 -4.92 8.58 -5.09
C ARG A 141 -3.48 8.13 -4.88
N HIS A 142 -3.24 6.84 -4.94
CA HIS A 142 -1.94 6.27 -4.61
C HIS A 142 -1.41 5.32 -5.68
N TYR A 143 -0.08 5.28 -5.79
CA TYR A 143 0.62 4.43 -6.74
C TYR A 143 1.77 3.68 -6.09
N TYR A 144 1.74 2.37 -6.19
CA TYR A 144 2.78 1.48 -5.67
C TYR A 144 3.39 0.71 -6.82
N ARG A 145 4.70 0.82 -7.04
CA ARG A 145 5.37 0.11 -8.12
C ARG A 145 6.56 -0.71 -7.64
N GLY A 146 6.52 -2.02 -7.95
CA GLY A 146 7.60 -2.94 -7.60
C GLY A 146 7.84 -3.03 -6.09
N CYS A 147 6.81 -2.79 -5.29
CA CYS A 147 6.88 -2.86 -3.84
C CYS A 147 6.68 -4.29 -3.33
N TYR A 148 7.25 -4.58 -2.18
CA TYR A 148 6.99 -5.79 -1.41
C TYR A 148 6.10 -5.46 -0.22
N ILE A 149 4.99 -6.17 -0.05
CA ILE A 149 4.03 -5.95 1.03
C ILE A 149 3.77 -7.29 1.71
N GLU A 150 4.02 -7.35 3.01
CA GLU A 150 3.95 -8.57 3.79
C GLU A 150 3.00 -8.39 4.97
N GLY A 151 2.19 -9.41 5.23
CA GLY A 151 1.33 -9.47 6.39
C GLY A 151 0.51 -10.76 6.45
N GLY A 152 -0.30 -10.92 7.50
CA GLY A 152 -1.14 -12.10 7.70
C GLY A 152 -2.62 -11.83 7.45
N THR A 153 -3.15 -10.75 8.00
CA THR A 153 -4.58 -10.45 7.97
C THR A 153 -4.81 -8.99 7.60
N ASP A 154 -5.71 -8.75 6.62
CA ASP A 154 -6.11 -7.41 6.16
C ASP A 154 -4.92 -6.49 5.91
N PHE A 155 -3.83 -7.07 5.40
CA PHE A 155 -2.56 -6.37 5.42
C PHE A 155 -2.42 -5.24 4.38
N ILE A 156 -3.41 -5.06 3.51
CA ILE A 156 -3.64 -3.84 2.71
C ILE A 156 -5.10 -3.45 2.92
N PHE A 157 -5.35 -2.34 3.60
CA PHE A 157 -6.70 -1.94 3.97
C PHE A 157 -6.90 -0.42 3.91
N GLY A 158 -8.15 0.05 3.95
CA GLY A 158 -8.50 1.47 3.86
C GLY A 158 -9.46 1.79 2.74
N ASN A 159 -9.55 3.08 2.36
CA ASN A 159 -10.53 3.57 1.38
C ASN A 159 -9.90 4.42 0.26
N ALA A 160 -8.61 4.23 -0.02
CA ALA A 160 -7.94 4.96 -1.09
C ALA A 160 -8.35 4.47 -2.49
N ARG A 161 -8.03 5.26 -3.50
CA ARG A 161 -8.04 4.91 -4.91
C ARG A 161 -6.61 4.54 -5.32
N ALA A 162 -6.27 3.26 -5.30
CA ALA A 162 -4.89 2.82 -5.39
C ALA A 162 -4.61 1.87 -6.55
N LEU A 163 -3.43 2.03 -7.15
CA LEU A 163 -2.88 1.14 -8.16
C LEU A 163 -1.57 0.50 -7.66
N PHE A 164 -1.60 -0.81 -7.51
CA PHE A 164 -0.44 -1.63 -7.19
C PHE A 164 0.10 -2.27 -8.48
N ASP A 165 1.18 -1.72 -9.01
CA ASP A 165 1.81 -2.13 -10.28
C ASP A 165 3.03 -3.00 -10.03
N LYS A 166 2.97 -4.28 -10.43
CA LYS A 166 4.08 -5.25 -10.30
C LYS A 166 4.61 -5.38 -8.87
N CYS A 167 3.72 -5.35 -7.89
CA CYS A 167 4.05 -5.55 -6.48
C CYS A 167 4.11 -7.04 -6.13
N HIS A 168 4.90 -7.38 -5.12
CA HIS A 168 4.90 -8.70 -4.51
C HIS A 168 4.17 -8.66 -3.18
N LEU A 169 3.05 -9.35 -3.09
CA LEU A 169 2.22 -9.48 -1.90
C LEU A 169 2.51 -10.84 -1.27
N HIS A 170 2.93 -10.86 -0.02
CA HIS A 170 3.31 -12.11 0.66
C HIS A 170 2.52 -12.31 1.94
N SER A 171 1.70 -13.37 1.97
CA SER A 171 0.97 -13.74 3.18
C SER A 171 1.84 -14.58 4.10
N THR A 172 1.99 -14.13 5.33
CA THR A 172 2.65 -14.87 6.43
C THR A 172 1.66 -15.62 7.31
N SER A 173 0.36 -15.60 6.97
CA SER A 173 -0.67 -16.31 7.72
C SER A 173 -0.60 -17.82 7.49
N LEU A 174 -0.67 -18.58 8.58
CA LEU A 174 -0.77 -20.03 8.53
C LEU A 174 -2.20 -20.51 8.36
N VAL A 175 -3.20 -19.68 8.74
CA VAL A 175 -4.63 -19.97 8.64
C VAL A 175 -5.43 -18.68 8.71
N GLY A 176 -6.48 -18.56 7.89
CA GLY A 176 -7.44 -17.44 7.96
C GLY A 176 -6.86 -16.07 7.56
N GLY A 177 -5.81 -16.03 6.75
CA GLY A 177 -5.23 -14.79 6.25
C GLY A 177 -6.12 -14.07 5.24
N ALA A 178 -5.90 -12.74 5.08
CA ALA A 178 -6.55 -11.92 4.07
C ALA A 178 -5.55 -10.89 3.50
N PHE A 179 -5.45 -10.83 2.16
CA PHE A 179 -4.60 -9.84 1.50
C PHE A 179 -5.17 -8.44 1.66
N THR A 180 -6.48 -8.27 1.48
CA THR A 180 -7.11 -6.94 1.45
C THR A 180 -8.37 -6.82 2.29
N ALA A 181 -8.64 -5.60 2.79
CA ALA A 181 -9.90 -5.20 3.41
C ALA A 181 -10.25 -3.76 2.99
N HIS A 182 -11.03 -3.60 1.93
CA HIS A 182 -11.38 -2.28 1.40
C HIS A 182 -12.64 -1.70 2.05
N LYS A 183 -12.65 -0.36 2.30
CA LYS A 183 -13.66 0.30 3.14
C LYS A 183 -14.68 1.13 2.37
N ARG A 184 -14.74 1.09 1.06
CA ARG A 184 -15.70 1.89 0.28
C ARG A 184 -17.11 1.73 0.83
N SER A 185 -17.72 2.85 1.23
CA SER A 185 -18.97 2.86 2.00
C SER A 185 -20.20 3.24 1.17
N ALA A 186 -20.01 3.88 0.02
CA ALA A 186 -21.08 4.31 -0.86
C ALA A 186 -20.73 4.05 -2.34
N GLU A 187 -21.75 3.87 -3.17
CA GLU A 187 -21.57 3.68 -4.61
C GLU A 187 -20.97 4.93 -5.29
N SER A 188 -21.23 6.11 -4.75
CA SER A 188 -20.73 7.39 -5.25
C SER A 188 -19.25 7.63 -4.97
N GLU A 189 -18.62 6.89 -4.06
CA GLU A 189 -17.18 6.99 -3.81
C GLU A 189 -16.40 6.37 -4.98
N ASP A 190 -15.44 7.11 -5.55
CA ASP A 190 -14.58 6.58 -6.61
C ASP A 190 -13.27 6.06 -6.04
N THR A 191 -13.36 5.05 -5.19
CA THR A 191 -12.24 4.40 -4.51
C THR A 191 -12.19 2.90 -4.82
N GLY A 192 -11.04 2.28 -4.57
CA GLY A 192 -10.82 0.86 -4.82
C GLY A 192 -9.34 0.51 -4.94
N PHE A 193 -9.02 -0.75 -4.73
CA PHE A 193 -7.67 -1.28 -4.92
C PHE A 193 -7.57 -2.06 -6.22
N SER A 194 -6.63 -1.69 -7.07
CA SER A 194 -6.31 -2.41 -8.30
C SER A 194 -4.89 -2.95 -8.26
N PHE A 195 -4.74 -4.27 -8.42
CA PHE A 195 -3.46 -4.98 -8.42
C PHE A 195 -3.17 -5.50 -9.83
N VAL A 196 -2.13 -4.98 -10.47
CA VAL A 196 -1.82 -5.27 -11.86
C VAL A 196 -0.43 -5.87 -12.02
N GLY A 197 -0.35 -7.05 -12.62
CA GLY A 197 0.93 -7.76 -12.83
C GLY A 197 1.63 -8.10 -11.51
N CYS A 198 0.89 -8.24 -10.43
CA CYS A 198 1.41 -8.54 -9.11
C CYS A 198 1.72 -10.03 -8.94
N LYS A 199 2.50 -10.34 -7.89
CA LYS A 199 2.79 -11.71 -7.48
C LYS A 199 2.26 -11.94 -6.07
N LEU A 200 1.33 -12.88 -5.91
CA LEU A 200 0.75 -13.27 -4.63
C LEU A 200 1.37 -14.60 -4.18
N THR A 201 2.00 -14.60 -3.02
CA THR A 201 2.61 -15.79 -2.40
C THR A 201 2.27 -15.88 -0.92
N GLY A 202 2.63 -16.97 -0.28
CA GLY A 202 2.48 -17.11 1.17
C GLY A 202 3.19 -18.35 1.69
N VAL A 203 3.16 -18.50 3.02
CA VAL A 203 3.87 -19.57 3.74
C VAL A 203 3.19 -20.93 3.69
N GLY A 204 1.93 -21.02 3.22
CA GLY A 204 1.18 -22.28 3.17
C GLY A 204 0.21 -22.36 2.00
N LYS A 205 -0.37 -23.54 1.79
CA LYS A 205 -1.42 -23.75 0.79
C LYS A 205 -2.79 -23.46 1.37
N SER A 206 -3.63 -22.72 0.62
CA SER A 206 -5.00 -22.35 1.00
C SER A 206 -5.09 -21.70 2.39
N THR A 207 -4.16 -20.79 2.70
CA THR A 207 -4.11 -20.12 3.99
C THR A 207 -4.74 -18.73 3.99
N SER A 208 -4.94 -18.13 2.80
CA SER A 208 -5.35 -16.72 2.71
C SER A 208 -6.38 -16.49 1.60
N ILE A 209 -7.31 -15.58 1.85
CA ILE A 209 -8.25 -15.06 0.84
C ILE A 209 -7.68 -13.79 0.19
N LEU A 210 -8.14 -13.47 -1.02
CA LEU A 210 -7.78 -12.24 -1.74
C LEU A 210 -8.27 -10.99 -1.03
N GLY A 211 -9.41 -11.08 -0.35
CA GLY A 211 -9.95 -9.99 0.45
C GLY A 211 -11.35 -10.21 0.97
N ARG A 212 -11.77 -9.25 1.79
CA ARG A 212 -13.10 -9.21 2.41
C ARG A 212 -13.63 -7.77 2.50
N PRO A 213 -14.98 -7.54 2.32
CA PRO A 213 -15.56 -6.21 2.24
C PRO A 213 -15.71 -5.58 3.64
N TRP A 214 -14.78 -4.73 4.03
CA TRP A 214 -14.95 -3.91 5.23
C TRP A 214 -16.11 -2.94 5.05
N GLY A 215 -16.17 -2.22 3.93
CA GLY A 215 -17.32 -1.41 3.53
C GLY A 215 -18.27 -2.16 2.59
N PRO A 216 -19.57 -1.77 2.54
CA PRO A 216 -20.57 -2.47 1.73
C PRO A 216 -20.34 -2.36 0.22
N TYR A 217 -19.68 -1.31 -0.25
CA TYR A 217 -19.39 -1.10 -1.67
C TYR A 217 -17.92 -1.34 -2.01
N SER A 218 -17.21 -2.10 -1.21
CA SER A 218 -15.79 -2.41 -1.41
C SER A 218 -15.48 -2.79 -2.85
N ARG A 219 -14.34 -2.27 -3.38
CA ARG A 219 -13.88 -2.55 -4.75
C ARG A 219 -12.44 -3.02 -4.72
N VAL A 220 -12.20 -4.27 -5.14
CA VAL A 220 -10.85 -4.83 -5.27
C VAL A 220 -10.75 -5.65 -6.55
N VAL A 221 -9.73 -5.38 -7.35
CA VAL A 221 -9.48 -6.08 -8.62
C VAL A 221 -8.03 -6.56 -8.67
N PHE A 222 -7.87 -7.82 -9.01
CA PHE A 222 -6.58 -8.40 -9.39
C PHE A 222 -6.57 -8.67 -10.89
N ALA A 223 -5.56 -8.17 -11.60
CA ALA A 223 -5.42 -8.34 -13.04
C ALA A 223 -4.01 -8.77 -13.42
N LEU A 224 -3.91 -9.66 -14.40
CA LEU A 224 -2.63 -10.09 -14.98
C LEU A 224 -1.62 -10.56 -13.92
N SER A 225 -2.10 -11.07 -12.79
CA SER A 225 -1.33 -11.33 -11.59
C SER A 225 -1.14 -12.82 -11.36
N TYR A 226 0.05 -13.19 -10.88
CA TYR A 226 0.35 -14.55 -10.45
C TYR A 226 -0.22 -14.78 -9.04
N MET A 227 -0.95 -15.87 -8.86
CA MET A 227 -1.48 -16.31 -7.57
C MET A 227 -0.98 -17.73 -7.26
N SER A 228 -0.18 -17.86 -6.21
CA SER A 228 0.26 -19.18 -5.74
C SER A 228 -0.89 -19.94 -5.06
N SER A 229 -0.65 -21.21 -4.73
CA SER A 229 -1.58 -22.07 -3.98
C SER A 229 -1.93 -21.55 -2.58
N THR A 230 -1.33 -20.46 -2.12
CA THR A 230 -1.67 -19.82 -0.85
C THR A 230 -3.08 -19.21 -0.87
N VAL A 231 -3.55 -18.82 -2.05
CA VAL A 231 -4.92 -18.29 -2.20
C VAL A 231 -5.93 -19.42 -2.09
N ARG A 232 -6.90 -19.26 -1.21
CA ARG A 232 -7.98 -20.22 -0.99
C ARG A 232 -8.89 -20.31 -2.22
N PRO A 233 -9.48 -21.48 -2.51
CA PRO A 233 -10.41 -21.65 -3.64
C PRO A 233 -11.56 -20.66 -3.64
N GLU A 234 -12.14 -20.32 -2.48
CA GLU A 234 -13.23 -19.36 -2.33
C GLU A 234 -12.83 -17.95 -2.78
N GLY A 235 -11.56 -17.62 -2.69
CA GLY A 235 -10.95 -16.37 -3.09
C GLY A 235 -11.31 -15.19 -2.19
N TRP A 236 -12.55 -15.08 -1.76
CA TRP A 236 -13.09 -13.95 -1.01
C TRP A 236 -13.95 -14.42 0.16
N ASP A 237 -14.11 -13.57 1.17
CA ASP A 237 -14.98 -13.80 2.33
C ASP A 237 -15.99 -12.65 2.44
N GLY A 238 -17.22 -12.94 2.89
CA GLY A 238 -18.29 -11.96 2.95
C GLY A 238 -18.27 -11.03 4.16
N TRP A 239 -17.22 -11.09 5.00
CA TRP A 239 -17.13 -10.36 6.27
C TRP A 239 -18.37 -10.57 7.15
N SER A 240 -18.38 -11.66 7.93
CA SER A 240 -19.51 -12.08 8.79
C SER A 240 -20.76 -12.51 7.99
N GLU A 241 -20.57 -12.95 6.74
CA GLU A 241 -21.65 -13.44 5.87
C GLU A 241 -22.81 -12.44 5.67
N ASP A 242 -22.49 -11.12 5.71
CA ASP A 242 -23.49 -10.09 5.44
C ASP A 242 -23.91 -10.11 3.96
N PRO A 243 -25.12 -10.57 3.63
CA PRO A 243 -25.57 -10.67 2.24
C PRO A 243 -25.69 -9.31 1.55
N ALA A 244 -25.82 -8.23 2.29
CA ALA A 244 -25.87 -6.88 1.73
C ALA A 244 -24.52 -6.49 1.15
N LYS A 245 -23.41 -6.74 1.86
CA LYS A 245 -22.06 -6.49 1.38
C LYS A 245 -21.71 -7.35 0.16
N GLN A 246 -22.11 -8.62 0.17
CA GLN A 246 -21.90 -9.53 -0.96
C GLN A 246 -22.58 -9.05 -2.25
N ARG A 247 -23.76 -8.41 -2.17
CA ARG A 247 -24.48 -7.89 -3.33
C ARG A 247 -23.87 -6.63 -3.93
N THR A 248 -23.22 -5.82 -3.13
CA THR A 248 -22.73 -4.48 -3.53
C THR A 248 -21.22 -4.43 -3.72
N ALA A 249 -20.46 -5.37 -3.17
CA ALA A 249 -19.02 -5.45 -3.37
C ALA A 249 -18.67 -5.74 -4.83
N PHE A 250 -17.68 -5.03 -5.35
CA PHE A 250 -17.11 -5.25 -6.68
C PHE A 250 -15.74 -5.93 -6.55
N TYR A 251 -15.76 -7.24 -6.45
CA TYR A 251 -14.56 -8.05 -6.29
C TYR A 251 -14.35 -8.95 -7.49
N GLY A 252 -13.16 -8.87 -8.11
CA GLY A 252 -12.92 -9.62 -9.31
C GLY A 252 -11.47 -9.85 -9.66
N GLN A 253 -11.29 -10.73 -10.64
CA GLN A 253 -10.01 -11.00 -11.27
C GLN A 253 -10.12 -10.93 -12.79
N TYR A 254 -9.00 -10.57 -13.45
CA TYR A 254 -8.89 -10.51 -14.90
C TYR A 254 -7.58 -11.12 -15.36
N GLN A 255 -7.63 -12.20 -16.13
CA GLN A 255 -6.46 -12.88 -16.71
C GLN A 255 -5.36 -13.18 -15.68
N CYS A 256 -5.72 -13.53 -14.47
CA CYS A 256 -4.79 -14.00 -13.47
C CYS A 256 -4.35 -15.44 -13.76
N TYR A 257 -3.18 -15.83 -13.27
CA TYR A 257 -2.61 -17.14 -13.53
C TYR A 257 -1.93 -17.73 -12.28
N GLY A 258 -1.62 -19.01 -12.33
CA GLY A 258 -1.12 -19.78 -11.20
C GLY A 258 -2.22 -20.56 -10.47
N GLU A 259 -1.82 -21.48 -9.60
CA GLU A 259 -2.73 -22.43 -8.95
C GLU A 259 -3.84 -21.74 -8.12
N GLY A 260 -3.53 -20.60 -7.51
CA GLY A 260 -4.49 -19.83 -6.72
C GLY A 260 -5.43 -18.94 -7.52
N SER A 261 -5.32 -18.89 -8.87
CA SER A 261 -6.16 -18.04 -9.70
C SER A 261 -7.41 -18.75 -10.27
N TRP A 262 -7.56 -20.04 -10.06
CA TRP A 262 -8.68 -20.82 -10.58
C TRP A 262 -10.01 -20.29 -10.04
N THR A 263 -10.99 -20.14 -10.96
CA THR A 263 -12.29 -19.51 -10.64
C THR A 263 -13.36 -20.49 -10.19
N GLU A 264 -13.16 -21.79 -10.44
CA GLU A 264 -14.15 -22.84 -10.20
C GLU A 264 -14.58 -22.99 -8.73
N GLY A 265 -13.75 -22.57 -7.79
CA GLY A 265 -14.07 -22.60 -6.35
C GLY A 265 -14.47 -21.25 -5.76
N ARG A 266 -14.49 -20.17 -6.57
CA ARG A 266 -14.77 -18.81 -6.10
C ARG A 266 -16.20 -18.66 -5.57
N VAL A 267 -16.39 -17.78 -4.61
CA VAL A 267 -17.73 -17.40 -4.15
C VAL A 267 -18.56 -16.84 -5.29
N ALA A 268 -19.84 -17.14 -5.32
CA ALA A 268 -20.73 -16.83 -6.45
C ALA A 268 -20.91 -15.33 -6.72
N TRP A 269 -20.63 -14.47 -5.76
CA TRP A 269 -20.72 -13.02 -5.89
C TRP A 269 -19.43 -12.35 -6.38
N SER A 270 -18.33 -13.08 -6.53
CA SER A 270 -17.12 -12.57 -7.18
C SER A 270 -17.24 -12.62 -8.71
N ARG A 271 -16.36 -11.86 -9.39
CA ARG A 271 -16.42 -11.68 -10.83
C ARG A 271 -15.17 -12.20 -11.53
N ASP A 272 -15.36 -12.89 -12.63
CA ASP A 272 -14.33 -13.06 -13.64
C ASP A 272 -14.56 -11.97 -14.69
N LEU A 273 -13.69 -10.94 -14.65
CA LEU A 273 -13.93 -9.68 -15.36
C LEU A 273 -13.66 -9.84 -16.86
N SER A 274 -14.54 -9.27 -17.68
CA SER A 274 -14.26 -9.03 -19.09
C SER A 274 -13.20 -7.92 -19.26
N GLN A 275 -12.62 -7.85 -20.47
CA GLN A 275 -11.69 -6.78 -20.82
C GLN A 275 -12.31 -5.38 -20.63
N ALA A 276 -13.59 -5.21 -20.99
CA ALA A 276 -14.28 -3.93 -20.86
C ALA A 276 -14.43 -3.49 -19.39
N GLU A 277 -14.71 -4.43 -18.46
CA GLU A 277 -14.81 -4.14 -17.03
C GLU A 277 -13.46 -3.87 -16.39
N ALA A 278 -12.41 -4.58 -16.81
CA ALA A 278 -11.07 -4.42 -16.27
C ALA A 278 -10.35 -3.16 -16.78
N ALA A 279 -10.49 -2.81 -18.06
CA ALA A 279 -9.73 -1.77 -18.73
C ALA A 279 -9.65 -0.42 -17.99
N PRO A 280 -10.72 0.15 -17.42
CA PRO A 280 -10.65 1.42 -16.70
C PRO A 280 -9.88 1.34 -15.36
N LEU A 281 -9.67 0.13 -14.83
CA LEU A 281 -9.12 -0.09 -13.50
C LEU A 281 -7.64 -0.49 -13.50
N ILE A 282 -7.09 -0.91 -14.63
CA ILE A 282 -5.79 -1.61 -14.70
C ILE A 282 -4.65 -0.78 -15.27
N THR A 283 -4.83 0.51 -15.41
CA THR A 283 -3.78 1.41 -15.89
C THR A 283 -3.60 2.60 -14.96
N LYS A 284 -2.59 3.42 -15.19
CA LYS A 284 -2.39 4.66 -14.42
C LYS A 284 -3.57 5.64 -14.53
N VAL A 285 -4.44 5.48 -15.52
CA VAL A 285 -5.68 6.27 -15.63
C VAL A 285 -6.57 6.07 -14.39
N TRP A 286 -6.56 4.86 -13.82
CA TRP A 286 -7.30 4.54 -12.60
C TRP A 286 -7.02 5.50 -11.42
N VAL A 287 -5.81 6.00 -11.31
CA VAL A 287 -5.40 6.95 -10.26
C VAL A 287 -5.10 8.35 -10.81
N ASP A 288 -5.61 8.68 -12.01
CA ASP A 288 -5.29 9.91 -12.76
C ASP A 288 -3.77 10.16 -12.87
N GLY A 289 -3.02 9.07 -13.00
CA GLY A 289 -1.56 9.08 -12.87
C GLY A 289 -0.82 9.90 -13.93
N GLN A 290 -1.43 10.16 -15.09
CA GLN A 290 -0.87 11.05 -16.11
C GLN A 290 -0.76 12.51 -15.64
N GLU A 291 -1.51 12.92 -14.62
CA GLU A 291 -1.48 14.28 -14.08
C GLU A 291 -0.34 14.50 -13.09
N TRP A 292 0.09 13.45 -12.35
CA TRP A 292 0.99 13.61 -11.21
C TRP A 292 2.14 12.59 -11.12
N LEU A 293 2.04 11.40 -11.76
CA LEU A 293 3.14 10.43 -11.82
C LEU A 293 4.15 10.83 -12.89
N GLN A 294 5.41 10.87 -12.47
CA GLN A 294 6.55 11.20 -13.35
C GLN A 294 7.26 9.96 -13.85
#